data_d2a6211777792b0ea4256402bfa58f79
#
_entry.id   d2a6211777792b0ea4256402bfa58f79
#
_cell.length_a   1.000
_cell.length_b   1.000
_cell.length_c   1.000
_cell.angle_alpha   90.00
_cell.angle_beta   90.00
_cell.angle_gamma   90.00
#
_symmetry.space_group_name_H-M   'P 1'
#
loop_
_entity.id
_entity.type
_entity.pdbx_description
1 polymer ?
#
loop_
_entity_poly.entity_id
_entity_poly.type
_entity_poly.pdbx_seq_one_letter_code
_entity_poly.pdbx_strand_id
1 'polypeptide(L)'
;MRRAIVFSTSFAAILAIAYLWPMLSSSSVNGSARGAMCVAGHCCCTGRAYAAETGAPKKAQQPRVTLDPNQFVGPVKEAYKFAEQHPEILAELHCYCGCDKAEGHQNLLDCYRGMHGASCEICTGGALLAKRMTDQGSPVDQIRDAIRRNFAQDN
;
A
#
# COMPACT_ATOMS: atom_id res chain seq x y z
N MET A 1 50.19 20.50 1.10
CA MET A 1 49.47 21.38 0.14
C MET A 1 47.99 21.22 0.40
N ARG A 2 47.38 22.21 1.06
CA ARG A 2 45.95 22.20 1.44
C ARG A 2 45.14 22.81 0.30
N ARG A 3 44.23 22.04 -0.31
CA ARG A 3 43.26 22.58 -1.31
C ARG A 3 42.02 23.00 -0.55
N ALA A 4 41.77 24.29 -0.49
CA ALA A 4 40.55 24.89 0.00
C ALA A 4 39.46 24.75 -1.08
N ILE A 5 38.36 24.08 -0.71
CA ILE A 5 37.15 23.98 -1.55
C ILE A 5 36.25 25.16 -1.17
N VAL A 6 36.10 26.08 -2.11
CA VAL A 6 35.23 27.24 -1.98
C VAL A 6 33.80 26.79 -2.35
N PHE A 7 32.92 26.73 -1.37
CA PHE A 7 31.47 26.60 -1.62
C PHE A 7 30.91 27.99 -1.98
N SER A 8 30.61 28.17 -3.25
CA SER A 8 29.90 29.34 -3.76
C SER A 8 28.42 29.25 -3.45
N THR A 9 27.92 30.26 -2.76
CA THR A 9 26.55 30.46 -2.33
C THR A 9 25.64 30.77 -3.51
N SER A 10 24.68 29.88 -3.82
CA SER A 10 23.52 30.22 -4.66
C SER A 10 22.23 29.76 -3.95
N PHE A 11 21.94 30.37 -2.80
CA PHE A 11 20.73 30.11 -2.01
C PHE A 11 19.53 31.01 -2.38
N ALA A 12 19.69 31.89 -3.39
CA ALA A 12 18.69 32.91 -3.70
C ALA A 12 17.64 32.54 -4.77
N ALA A 13 17.78 31.36 -5.43
CA ALA A 13 16.89 30.99 -6.55
C ALA A 13 15.74 30.04 -6.21
N ILE A 14 15.69 29.45 -4.99
CA ILE A 14 14.72 28.42 -4.65
C ILE A 14 13.45 28.98 -4.00
N LEU A 15 13.45 30.23 -3.52
CA LEU A 15 12.28 30.82 -2.83
C LEU A 15 11.22 31.44 -3.75
N ALA A 16 11.47 31.55 -5.04
CA ALA A 16 10.51 32.21 -5.99
C ALA A 16 9.44 31.24 -6.56
N ILE A 17 9.62 29.91 -6.44
CA ILE A 17 8.70 28.93 -7.03
C ILE A 17 7.56 28.55 -6.08
N ALA A 18 7.71 28.80 -4.78
CA ALA A 18 6.72 28.40 -3.77
C ALA A 18 5.51 29.37 -3.63
N TYR A 19 5.56 30.56 -4.24
CA TYR A 19 4.51 31.58 -4.08
C TYR A 19 3.52 31.72 -5.25
N LEU A 20 3.69 30.98 -6.36
CA LEU A 20 2.81 31.09 -7.54
C LEU A 20 1.86 29.91 -7.78
N TRP A 21 1.84 28.90 -6.91
CA TRP A 21 1.01 27.69 -7.13
C TRP A 21 -0.46 27.73 -6.67
N PRO A 22 -0.98 28.66 -5.84
CA PRO A 22 -2.37 28.52 -5.34
C PRO A 22 -3.46 29.17 -6.20
N MET A 23 -3.21 29.64 -7.44
CA MET A 23 -4.20 30.43 -8.18
C MET A 23 -4.87 29.72 -9.37
N LEU A 24 -4.67 28.43 -9.60
CA LEU A 24 -5.28 27.72 -10.73
C LEU A 24 -5.91 26.38 -10.33
N SER A 25 -6.95 26.39 -9.51
CA SER A 25 -7.88 25.26 -9.43
C SER A 25 -9.19 25.66 -8.77
N SER A 26 -10.01 26.39 -9.51
CA SER A 26 -11.44 26.55 -9.21
C SER A 26 -12.21 26.28 -10.48
N SER A 27 -12.54 25.01 -10.71
CA SER A 27 -13.57 24.63 -11.69
C SER A 27 -14.73 24.01 -10.93
N SER A 28 -15.67 24.87 -10.58
CA SER A 28 -17.00 24.55 -10.10
C SER A 28 -17.83 23.94 -11.24
N VAL A 29 -18.22 22.69 -11.13
CA VAL A 29 -19.21 22.08 -12.03
C VAL A 29 -20.54 22.03 -11.30
N ASN A 30 -21.37 23.03 -11.53
CA ASN A 30 -22.79 23.02 -11.17
C ASN A 30 -23.54 22.10 -12.14
N GLY A 31 -23.86 20.89 -11.70
CA GLY A 31 -24.80 19.99 -12.36
C GLY A 31 -26.23 20.31 -11.94
N SER A 32 -26.94 21.10 -12.74
CA SER A 32 -28.37 21.37 -12.61
C SER A 32 -29.18 20.13 -12.95
N ALA A 33 -29.78 19.50 -11.95
CA ALA A 33 -30.74 18.44 -12.14
C ALA A 33 -32.11 19.08 -12.46
N ARG A 34 -32.57 18.96 -13.72
CA ARG A 34 -33.90 19.33 -14.15
C ARG A 34 -34.90 18.28 -13.70
N GLY A 35 -35.99 18.78 -13.12
CA GLY A 35 -37.07 18.01 -12.56
C GLY A 35 -37.79 17.11 -13.53
N ALA A 36 -38.19 15.95 -13.06
CA ALA A 36 -39.19 15.09 -13.66
C ALA A 36 -40.55 15.48 -13.08
N MET A 37 -41.44 16.00 -13.95
CA MET A 37 -42.84 16.22 -13.63
C MET A 37 -43.55 14.87 -13.53
N CYS A 38 -44.13 14.58 -12.37
CA CYS A 38 -45.11 13.51 -12.21
C CYS A 38 -46.49 14.05 -12.58
N VAL A 39 -47.08 13.53 -13.66
CA VAL A 39 -48.49 13.76 -14.06
C VAL A 39 -49.35 12.72 -13.34
N ALA A 40 -50.35 13.25 -12.64
CA ALA A 40 -51.54 12.67 -12.05
C ALA A 40 -51.78 11.16 -12.16
N GLY A 41 -51.93 10.48 -11.00
CA GLY A 41 -52.74 9.29 -10.89
C GLY A 41 -52.22 8.27 -9.89
N HIS A 42 -52.77 8.30 -8.66
CA HIS A 42 -52.76 7.21 -7.67
C HIS A 42 -51.41 6.56 -7.26
N CYS A 43 -50.87 7.03 -6.16
CA CYS A 43 -50.01 6.22 -5.35
C CYS A 43 -50.30 6.44 -3.86
N CYS A 44 -51.16 5.60 -3.30
CA CYS A 44 -51.21 5.31 -1.88
C CYS A 44 -50.00 4.47 -1.55
N CYS A 45 -48.96 5.07 -1.00
CA CYS A 45 -47.90 4.34 -0.29
C CYS A 45 -47.87 4.81 1.16
N THR A 46 -48.50 3.99 2.00
CA THR A 46 -48.33 4.05 3.46
C THR A 46 -46.86 3.99 3.79
N GLY A 47 -46.33 5.11 4.30
CA GLY A 47 -44.95 5.25 4.69
C GLY A 47 -44.57 4.33 5.81
N ARG A 48 -43.59 3.50 5.58
CA ARG A 48 -42.73 2.98 6.60
C ARG A 48 -41.34 3.52 6.29
N ALA A 49 -40.94 4.53 7.06
CA ALA A 49 -39.60 5.07 7.01
C ALA A 49 -38.63 3.97 7.40
N TYR A 50 -37.99 3.35 6.42
CA TYR A 50 -36.79 2.60 6.63
C TYR A 50 -35.68 3.63 6.84
N ALA A 51 -35.22 3.73 8.10
CA ALA A 51 -33.97 4.39 8.38
C ALA A 51 -32.90 3.69 7.54
N ALA A 52 -32.39 4.38 6.53
CA ALA A 52 -31.24 3.95 5.77
C ALA A 52 -30.03 4.03 6.73
N GLU A 53 -29.73 2.92 7.38
CA GLU A 53 -28.41 2.74 7.98
C GLU A 53 -27.43 2.75 6.81
N THR A 54 -26.70 3.86 6.67
CA THR A 54 -25.56 3.99 5.79
C THR A 54 -24.40 3.17 6.35
N GLY A 55 -24.59 1.84 6.35
CA GLY A 55 -23.49 0.91 6.52
C GLY A 55 -22.58 1.08 5.30
N ALA A 56 -21.40 1.65 5.51
CA ALA A 56 -20.35 1.62 4.52
C ALA A 56 -20.25 0.19 3.97
N PRO A 57 -20.12 -0.02 2.64
CA PRO A 57 -20.07 -1.34 2.06
C PRO A 57 -18.90 -2.09 2.70
N LYS A 58 -19.20 -3.13 3.50
CA LYS A 58 -18.20 -4.10 3.91
C LYS A 58 -17.61 -4.65 2.64
N LYS A 59 -16.37 -4.22 2.32
CA LYS A 59 -15.57 -4.79 1.25
C LYS A 59 -15.72 -6.30 1.39
N ALA A 60 -16.32 -6.96 0.39
CA ALA A 60 -16.45 -8.41 0.39
C ALA A 60 -15.07 -8.99 0.68
N GLN A 61 -14.93 -9.68 1.82
CA GLN A 61 -13.65 -10.24 2.22
C GLN A 61 -13.35 -11.35 1.23
N GLN A 62 -12.44 -11.06 0.30
CA GLN A 62 -11.83 -12.11 -0.51
C GLN A 62 -11.18 -13.12 0.45
N PRO A 63 -11.20 -14.43 0.11
CA PRO A 63 -10.56 -15.43 0.97
C PRO A 63 -9.13 -14.98 1.25
N ARG A 64 -8.78 -14.84 2.53
CA ARG A 64 -7.45 -14.36 2.93
C ARG A 64 -6.39 -15.33 2.43
N VAL A 65 -5.45 -14.81 1.68
CA VAL A 65 -4.30 -15.59 1.18
C VAL A 65 -3.24 -15.74 2.27
N THR A 66 -3.28 -14.89 3.32
CA THR A 66 -2.33 -14.83 4.44
C THR A 66 -3.02 -15.02 5.78
N LEU A 67 -2.26 -15.28 6.84
CA LEU A 67 -2.80 -15.26 8.20
C LEU A 67 -3.24 -13.84 8.58
N ASP A 68 -4.18 -13.75 9.54
CA ASP A 68 -4.69 -12.48 10.03
C ASP A 68 -3.60 -11.69 10.74
N PRO A 69 -3.26 -10.46 10.30
CA PRO A 69 -2.25 -9.61 10.95
C PRO A 69 -2.54 -9.32 12.42
N ASN A 70 -3.82 -9.38 12.84
CA ASN A 70 -4.21 -9.11 14.22
C ASN A 70 -3.76 -10.19 15.22
N GLN A 71 -3.30 -11.34 14.74
CA GLN A 71 -2.67 -12.37 15.57
C GLN A 71 -1.26 -11.99 16.03
N PHE A 72 -0.68 -10.94 15.46
CA PHE A 72 0.70 -10.53 15.68
C PHE A 72 0.80 -9.12 16.25
N VAL A 73 1.99 -8.77 16.73
CA VAL A 73 2.34 -7.43 17.25
C VAL A 73 3.63 -6.91 16.62
N GLY A 74 3.85 -5.60 16.71
CA GLY A 74 5.09 -4.96 16.27
C GLY A 74 5.41 -5.17 14.79
N PRO A 75 6.69 -5.35 14.42
CA PRO A 75 7.13 -5.47 13.04
C PRO A 75 6.51 -6.66 12.29
N VAL A 76 6.26 -7.76 12.98
CA VAL A 76 5.61 -8.95 12.40
C VAL A 76 4.20 -8.62 11.96
N LYS A 77 3.42 -7.92 12.79
CA LYS A 77 2.07 -7.46 12.42
C LYS A 77 2.09 -6.62 11.15
N GLU A 78 3.03 -5.68 11.04
CA GLU A 78 3.14 -4.81 9.86
C GLU A 78 3.53 -5.60 8.61
N ALA A 79 4.38 -6.61 8.74
CA ALA A 79 4.76 -7.49 7.64
C ALA A 79 3.56 -8.30 7.11
N TYR A 80 2.76 -8.93 8.01
CA TYR A 80 1.55 -9.65 7.63
C TYR A 80 0.48 -8.73 7.05
N LYS A 81 0.35 -7.52 7.58
CA LYS A 81 -0.57 -6.51 7.05
C LYS A 81 -0.19 -6.10 5.62
N PHE A 82 1.09 -5.91 5.36
CA PHE A 82 1.57 -5.62 4.02
C PHE A 82 1.34 -6.80 3.07
N ALA A 83 1.58 -8.04 3.52
CA ALA A 83 1.30 -9.25 2.76
C ALA A 83 -0.20 -9.42 2.41
N GLU A 84 -1.09 -9.04 3.31
CA GLU A 84 -2.55 -9.04 3.07
C GLU A 84 -2.96 -7.96 2.06
N GLN A 85 -2.33 -6.78 2.11
CA GLN A 85 -2.68 -5.63 1.27
C GLN A 85 -2.07 -5.69 -0.13
N HIS A 86 -0.89 -6.29 -0.27
CA HIS A 86 -0.08 -6.33 -1.48
C HIS A 86 0.47 -7.74 -1.77
N PRO A 87 -0.42 -8.76 -1.83
CA PRO A 87 0.02 -10.13 -2.10
C PRO A 87 0.70 -10.26 -3.46
N GLU A 88 0.28 -9.48 -4.46
CA GLU A 88 0.86 -9.45 -5.79
C GLU A 88 2.33 -9.05 -5.80
N ILE A 89 2.73 -8.11 -4.93
CA ILE A 89 4.13 -7.69 -4.82
C ILE A 89 4.96 -8.82 -4.21
N LEU A 90 4.51 -9.39 -3.07
CA LEU A 90 5.26 -10.45 -2.39
C LEU A 90 5.35 -11.75 -3.19
N ALA A 91 4.37 -12.02 -4.06
CA ALA A 91 4.41 -13.17 -4.96
C ALA A 91 5.52 -13.07 -6.02
N GLU A 92 5.99 -11.85 -6.35
CA GLU A 92 7.10 -11.64 -7.28
C GLU A 92 8.49 -11.60 -6.62
N LEU A 93 8.55 -11.68 -5.29
CA LEU A 93 9.78 -11.57 -4.52
C LEU A 93 10.24 -12.95 -4.03
N HIS A 94 11.54 -13.24 -4.23
CA HIS A 94 12.15 -14.45 -3.69
C HIS A 94 12.47 -14.30 -2.21
N CYS A 95 12.27 -15.38 -1.42
CA CYS A 95 12.67 -15.43 -0.03
C CYS A 95 14.06 -16.10 0.11
N TYR A 96 15.01 -15.38 0.69
CA TYR A 96 16.40 -15.83 0.82
C TYR A 96 16.71 -16.55 2.14
N CYS A 97 15.69 -16.98 2.89
CA CYS A 97 15.91 -17.75 4.13
C CYS A 97 16.14 -19.26 3.92
N GLY A 98 16.10 -19.74 2.69
CA GLY A 98 16.21 -21.17 2.37
C GLY A 98 14.93 -21.98 2.53
N CYS A 99 13.79 -21.34 2.76
CA CYS A 99 12.49 -22.00 2.87
C CYS A 99 12.01 -22.66 1.57
N ASP A 100 12.55 -22.27 0.45
CA ASP A 100 12.35 -22.90 -0.86
C ASP A 100 12.77 -24.39 -0.82
N LYS A 101 13.88 -24.70 -0.16
CA LYS A 101 14.39 -26.06 0.01
C LYS A 101 13.76 -26.80 1.18
N ALA A 102 13.49 -26.06 2.28
CA ALA A 102 13.02 -26.69 3.53
C ALA A 102 11.49 -26.94 3.53
N GLU A 103 10.71 -26.03 2.97
CA GLU A 103 9.25 -26.02 3.06
C GLU A 103 8.56 -25.95 1.67
N GLY A 104 9.35 -25.82 0.60
CA GLY A 104 8.83 -25.74 -0.77
C GLY A 104 8.21 -24.38 -1.13
N HIS A 105 8.51 -23.31 -0.39
CA HIS A 105 8.03 -21.98 -0.70
C HIS A 105 8.60 -21.47 -2.03
N GLN A 106 7.76 -20.95 -2.89
CA GLN A 106 8.19 -20.48 -4.21
C GLN A 106 8.53 -18.97 -4.21
N ASN A 107 7.95 -18.24 -3.27
CA ASN A 107 8.09 -16.79 -3.18
C ASN A 107 7.91 -16.30 -1.73
N LEU A 108 8.11 -15.00 -1.51
CA LEU A 108 8.01 -14.42 -0.17
C LEU A 108 6.58 -14.44 0.39
N LEU A 109 5.54 -14.42 -0.46
CA LEU A 109 4.14 -14.49 -0.04
C LEU A 109 3.83 -15.83 0.67
N ASP A 110 4.43 -16.93 0.20
CA ASP A 110 4.18 -18.26 0.78
C ASP A 110 4.56 -18.32 2.26
N CYS A 111 5.55 -17.55 2.69
CA CYS A 111 5.95 -17.44 4.11
C CYS A 111 4.83 -16.87 4.99
N TYR A 112 3.88 -16.10 4.42
CA TYR A 112 2.78 -15.43 5.13
C TYR A 112 1.47 -16.21 5.13
N ARG A 113 1.41 -17.33 4.42
CA ARG A 113 0.26 -18.27 4.45
C ARG A 113 0.20 -19.04 5.77
N GLY A 114 1.32 -19.17 6.46
CA GLY A 114 1.48 -19.82 7.76
C GLY A 114 2.30 -18.96 8.73
N MET A 115 2.79 -19.60 9.79
CA MET A 115 3.56 -18.95 10.85
C MET A 115 5.03 -18.70 10.48
N HIS A 116 5.50 -19.18 9.33
CA HIS A 116 6.91 -19.11 8.95
C HIS A 116 7.40 -17.64 8.90
N GLY A 117 6.62 -16.74 8.29
CA GLY A 117 6.94 -15.33 8.22
C GLY A 117 7.09 -14.65 9.59
N ALA A 118 6.42 -15.18 10.64
CA ALA A 118 6.51 -14.63 11.99
C ALA A 118 7.75 -15.09 12.75
N SER A 119 8.28 -16.26 12.41
CA SER A 119 9.44 -16.86 13.09
C SER A 119 10.77 -16.63 12.38
N CYS A 120 10.76 -15.97 11.22
CA CYS A 120 11.93 -15.76 10.38
C CYS A 120 12.20 -14.26 10.15
N GLU A 121 13.33 -13.78 10.64
CA GLU A 121 13.72 -12.36 10.50
C GLU A 121 13.98 -11.97 9.04
N ILE A 122 14.47 -12.89 8.20
CA ILE A 122 14.66 -12.64 6.77
C ILE A 122 13.32 -12.40 6.07
N CYS A 123 12.31 -13.22 6.39
CA CYS A 123 10.97 -13.02 5.83
C CYS A 123 10.37 -11.70 6.28
N THR A 124 10.36 -11.44 7.60
CA THR A 124 9.84 -10.18 8.16
C THR A 124 10.59 -8.97 7.60
N GLY A 125 11.92 -9.02 7.58
CA GLY A 125 12.76 -7.95 7.05
C GLY A 125 12.54 -7.69 5.55
N GLY A 126 12.39 -8.76 4.76
CA GLY A 126 12.09 -8.67 3.33
C GLY A 126 10.75 -7.99 3.05
N ALA A 127 9.69 -8.36 3.76
CA ALA A 127 8.39 -7.72 3.59
C ALA A 127 8.37 -6.25 4.05
N LEU A 128 9.07 -5.92 5.14
CA LEU A 128 9.16 -4.54 5.61
C LEU A 128 10.02 -3.66 4.68
N LEU A 129 11.04 -4.23 4.06
CA LEU A 129 11.80 -3.55 3.02
C LEU A 129 10.92 -3.30 1.79
N ALA A 130 10.19 -4.32 1.33
CA ALA A 130 9.25 -4.21 0.23
C ALA A 130 8.19 -3.14 0.51
N LYS A 131 7.57 -3.17 1.70
CA LYS A 131 6.61 -2.16 2.14
C LYS A 131 7.17 -0.74 2.03
N ARG A 132 8.33 -0.48 2.63
CA ARG A 132 8.95 0.84 2.62
C ARG A 132 9.22 1.36 1.22
N MET A 133 9.70 0.50 0.31
CA MET A 133 9.97 0.87 -1.07
C MET A 133 8.68 1.08 -1.87
N THR A 134 7.64 0.28 -1.62
CA THR A 134 6.31 0.46 -2.21
C THR A 134 5.68 1.79 -1.79
N ASP A 135 5.78 2.14 -0.50
CA ASP A 135 5.30 3.43 0.03
C ASP A 135 6.04 4.62 -0.62
N GLN A 136 7.26 4.42 -1.11
CA GLN A 136 8.06 5.40 -1.85
C GLN A 136 7.78 5.40 -3.37
N GLY A 137 6.89 4.52 -3.84
CA GLY A 137 6.55 4.40 -5.26
C GLY A 137 7.58 3.65 -6.10
N SER A 138 8.47 2.85 -5.49
CA SER A 138 9.46 2.07 -6.22
C SER A 138 8.80 0.94 -7.02
N PRO A 139 9.22 0.70 -8.28
CA PRO A 139 8.75 -0.43 -9.05
C PRO A 139 9.28 -1.77 -8.50
N VAL A 140 8.56 -2.87 -8.77
CA VAL A 140 8.80 -4.20 -8.18
C VAL A 140 10.19 -4.76 -8.50
N ASP A 141 10.73 -4.49 -9.68
CA ASP A 141 12.08 -4.90 -10.06
C ASP A 141 13.16 -4.26 -9.18
N GLN A 142 13.02 -2.98 -8.81
CA GLN A 142 13.93 -2.32 -7.87
C GLN A 142 13.79 -2.90 -6.46
N ILE A 143 12.56 -3.24 -6.03
CA ILE A 143 12.30 -3.91 -4.75
C ILE A 143 13.00 -5.28 -4.73
N ARG A 144 12.86 -6.06 -5.80
CA ARG A 144 13.50 -7.37 -5.96
C ARG A 144 15.02 -7.28 -5.84
N ASP A 145 15.62 -6.32 -6.52
CA ASP A 145 17.05 -6.08 -6.46
C ASP A 145 17.53 -5.65 -5.07
N ALA A 146 16.75 -4.81 -4.37
CA ALA A 146 17.06 -4.40 -3.02
C ALA A 146 16.99 -5.58 -2.03
N ILE A 147 15.98 -6.44 -2.13
CA ILE A 147 15.84 -7.63 -1.30
C ILE A 147 17.02 -8.59 -1.55
N ARG A 148 17.38 -8.82 -2.82
CA ARG A 148 18.53 -9.64 -3.17
C ARG A 148 19.82 -9.11 -2.52
N ARG A 149 20.09 -7.81 -2.65
CA ARG A 149 21.31 -7.21 -2.05
C ARG A 149 21.35 -7.28 -0.52
N ASN A 150 20.20 -7.26 0.15
CA ASN A 150 20.16 -7.23 1.61
C ASN A 150 20.12 -8.62 2.25
N PHE A 151 19.56 -9.61 1.55
CA PHE A 151 19.24 -10.91 2.15
C PHE A 151 19.84 -12.11 1.41
N ALA A 152 20.24 -11.99 0.13
CA ALA A 152 21.00 -13.05 -0.51
C ALA A 152 22.39 -13.10 0.12
N GLN A 153 22.66 -14.19 0.85
CA GLN A 153 24.00 -14.50 1.31
C GLN A 153 24.74 -15.16 0.15
N ASP A 154 25.92 -14.68 -0.14
CA ASP A 154 26.81 -15.33 -1.09
C ASP A 154 27.25 -16.66 -0.48
N ASN A 155 26.59 -17.76 -0.87
CA ASN A 155 26.97 -19.13 -0.56
C ASN A 155 27.82 -19.69 -1.67
#